data_026056e3896f32e79efbb2acf63438a2
#
_entry.id   026056e3896f32e79efbb2acf63438a2
#
_cell.length_a   1.000
_cell.length_b   1.000
_cell.length_c   1.000
_cell.angle_alpha   90.00
_cell.angle_beta   90.00
_cell.angle_gamma   90.00
#
_symmetry.space_group_name_H-M   'P 1'
#
loop_
_entity.id
_entity.type
_entity.pdbx_description
1 polymer ?
#
loop_
_entity_poly.entity_id
_entity_poly.type
_entity_poly.pdbx_seq_one_letter_code
_entity_poly.pdbx_strand_id
1 'polypeptide(L)'
;MSTDLGTYYDVSTIDPPIAPSLSISEDLSFNGMGACNTFSGNYEFIGELFSISFNATTEDCGIQLHNNFESEYFGFIQGGYTYTIEEDNDGRVLSFETPLFGFATFKSYPLSTTDFQRNAFQLYPNPTKDILFLNPTNPTENLKVKIFNLEGRLLRNLNLENQTSMDVSNLESGIYFLNIEVENGNKAVKKFIKQ
;
A
#
# COMPACT_ATOMS: atom_id res chain seq x y z
N MET A 1 0.90 12.82 11.95
CA MET A 1 0.70 12.78 13.42
C MET A 1 1.21 14.08 14.03
N SER A 2 0.45 14.67 14.91
CA SER A 2 0.87 15.81 15.74
C SER A 2 0.66 15.44 17.21
N THR A 3 1.65 15.70 18.06
CA THR A 3 1.54 15.46 19.49
C THR A 3 1.02 16.70 20.21
N ASP A 4 0.50 16.55 21.40
CA ASP A 4 0.03 17.66 22.24
C ASP A 4 1.14 18.68 22.59
N LEU A 5 2.41 18.28 22.45
CA LEU A 5 3.58 19.12 22.65
C LEU A 5 3.97 19.92 21.38
N GLY A 6 3.20 19.81 20.30
CA GLY A 6 3.42 20.54 19.07
C GLY A 6 4.44 19.93 18.08
N THR A 7 4.94 18.72 18.35
CA THR A 7 5.76 18.01 17.37
C THR A 7 4.87 17.48 16.25
N TYR A 8 5.24 17.76 15.02
CA TYR A 8 4.53 17.27 13.84
C TYR A 8 5.40 16.31 13.04
N TYR A 9 4.85 15.15 12.72
CA TYR A 9 5.49 14.15 11.86
C TYR A 9 4.64 13.91 10.61
N ASP A 10 5.22 14.20 9.46
CA ASP A 10 4.77 13.66 8.19
C ASP A 10 5.66 12.47 7.84
N VAL A 11 5.10 11.27 7.97
CA VAL A 11 5.84 10.01 7.78
C VAL A 11 6.44 9.92 6.37
N SER A 12 5.79 10.54 5.38
CA SER A 12 6.27 10.53 4.00
C SER A 12 7.57 11.31 3.78
N THR A 13 7.90 12.20 4.73
CA THR A 13 9.11 13.06 4.66
C THR A 13 10.27 12.57 5.51
N ILE A 14 10.07 11.47 6.26
CA ILE A 14 11.14 10.88 7.10
C ILE A 14 12.14 10.15 6.20
N ASP A 15 13.42 10.48 6.37
CA ASP A 15 14.52 9.88 5.63
C ASP A 15 15.61 9.36 6.60
N PRO A 16 16.01 8.08 6.49
CA PRO A 16 15.45 7.01 5.66
C PRO A 16 13.97 6.71 5.94
N PRO A 17 13.21 6.22 4.93
CA PRO A 17 11.77 6.04 5.07
C PRO A 17 11.40 4.98 6.10
N ILE A 18 10.34 5.23 6.84
CA ILE A 18 9.71 4.29 7.77
C ILE A 18 8.30 3.94 7.30
N ALA A 19 7.77 2.81 7.78
CA ALA A 19 6.43 2.36 7.44
C ALA A 19 5.64 1.99 8.72
N PRO A 20 5.31 2.96 9.57
CA PRO A 20 4.53 2.69 10.78
C PRO A 20 3.13 2.19 10.43
N SER A 21 2.63 1.25 11.22
CA SER A 21 1.33 0.65 10.99
C SER A 21 0.58 0.41 12.29
N LEU A 22 -0.76 0.39 12.19
CA LEU A 22 -1.66 0.05 13.28
C LEU A 22 -2.79 -0.82 12.73
N SER A 23 -3.00 -1.99 13.29
CA SER A 23 -4.15 -2.86 13.03
C SER A 23 -4.96 -2.99 14.30
N ILE A 24 -6.27 -2.80 14.20
CA ILE A 24 -7.22 -2.95 15.30
C ILE A 24 -8.25 -4.00 14.90
N SER A 25 -8.45 -5.00 15.73
CA SER A 25 -9.43 -6.08 15.54
C SER A 25 -10.79 -5.72 16.15
N GLU A 26 -11.81 -6.50 15.86
CA GLU A 26 -13.18 -6.28 16.38
C GLU A 26 -13.27 -6.40 17.92
N ASP A 27 -12.38 -7.16 18.52
CA ASP A 27 -12.25 -7.31 19.98
C ASP A 27 -11.41 -6.20 20.64
N LEU A 28 -11.07 -5.16 19.89
CA LEU A 28 -10.23 -4.05 20.28
C LEU A 28 -8.78 -4.43 20.62
N SER A 29 -8.35 -5.66 20.32
CA SER A 29 -6.92 -5.97 20.31
C SER A 29 -6.24 -5.20 19.18
N PHE A 30 -5.03 -4.72 19.42
CA PHE A 30 -4.25 -4.02 18.42
C PHE A 30 -2.83 -4.53 18.32
N ASN A 31 -2.25 -4.38 17.14
CA ASN A 31 -0.84 -4.61 16.88
C ASN A 31 -0.34 -3.68 15.76
N GLY A 32 0.96 -3.53 15.68
CA GLY A 32 1.56 -2.70 14.65
C GLY A 32 3.08 -2.63 14.73
N MET A 33 3.61 -1.68 13.98
CA MET A 33 5.03 -1.38 13.91
C MET A 33 5.22 0.14 14.06
N GLY A 34 6.23 0.54 14.83
CA GLY A 34 6.73 1.91 14.90
C GLY A 34 7.71 2.21 13.77
N ALA A 35 8.84 2.80 14.08
CA ALA A 35 9.92 2.98 13.11
C ALA A 35 10.70 1.67 12.87
N CYS A 36 10.99 0.91 13.93
CA CYS A 36 11.71 -0.36 13.87
C CYS A 36 11.19 -1.40 14.85
N ASN A 37 10.43 -1.00 15.88
CA ASN A 37 9.89 -1.90 16.88
C ASN A 37 8.42 -2.24 16.61
N THR A 38 8.06 -3.49 16.93
CA THR A 38 6.67 -3.94 16.91
C THR A 38 6.00 -3.66 18.25
N PHE A 39 4.69 -3.51 18.22
CA PHE A 39 3.89 -3.35 19.43
C PHE A 39 2.57 -4.13 19.34
N SER A 40 1.97 -4.39 20.50
CA SER A 40 0.65 -4.98 20.61
C SER A 40 0.00 -4.58 21.93
N GLY A 41 -1.32 -4.68 21.99
CA GLY A 41 -2.08 -4.35 23.19
C GLY A 41 -3.57 -4.49 23.00
N ASN A 42 -4.31 -3.92 23.93
CA ASN A 42 -5.77 -3.89 23.89
C ASN A 42 -6.27 -2.49 24.22
N TYR A 43 -7.31 -2.07 23.51
CA TYR A 43 -8.10 -0.90 23.84
C TYR A 43 -9.37 -1.31 24.61
N GLU A 44 -9.87 -0.37 25.40
CA GLU A 44 -11.20 -0.39 25.96
C GLU A 44 -11.92 0.91 25.58
N PHE A 45 -13.22 0.82 25.28
CA PHE A 45 -14.02 1.97 24.92
C PHE A 45 -14.96 2.35 26.09
N ILE A 46 -14.68 3.48 26.73
CA ILE A 46 -15.52 4.06 27.80
C ILE A 46 -15.76 5.53 27.47
N GLY A 47 -16.57 5.75 26.40
CA GLY A 47 -16.79 7.10 25.85
C GLY A 47 -15.63 7.59 24.97
N GLU A 48 -14.41 7.24 25.31
CA GLU A 48 -13.18 7.41 24.54
C GLU A 48 -12.47 6.06 24.44
N LEU A 49 -11.51 5.96 23.53
CA LEU A 49 -10.71 4.75 23.34
C LEU A 49 -9.43 4.84 24.18
N PHE A 50 -9.26 3.94 25.13
CA PHE A 50 -8.08 3.90 26.00
C PHE A 50 -7.30 2.61 25.83
N SER A 51 -5.97 2.70 25.79
CA SER A 51 -5.12 1.52 25.88
C SER A 51 -5.06 1.00 27.32
N ILE A 52 -5.49 -0.24 27.51
CA ILE A 52 -5.45 -0.94 28.81
C ILE A 52 -4.26 -1.87 28.94
N SER A 53 -3.60 -2.18 27.83
CA SER A 53 -2.35 -2.93 27.79
C SER A 53 -1.51 -2.52 26.59
N PHE A 54 -0.19 -2.49 26.76
CA PHE A 54 0.75 -2.18 25.70
C PHE A 54 2.06 -2.92 25.93
N ASN A 55 2.52 -3.63 24.91
CA ASN A 55 3.80 -4.30 24.88
C ASN A 55 4.52 -3.95 23.58
N ALA A 56 5.80 -3.64 23.65
CA ALA A 56 6.61 -3.36 22.48
C ALA A 56 8.00 -3.99 22.60
N THR A 57 8.63 -4.26 21.46
CA THR A 57 10.08 -4.49 21.42
C THR A 57 10.82 -3.16 21.65
N THR A 58 12.08 -3.22 22.06
CA THR A 58 12.83 -2.03 22.50
C THR A 58 14.22 -2.00 21.90
N GLU A 59 14.31 -2.24 20.59
CA GLU A 59 15.58 -2.13 19.88
C GLU A 59 15.86 -0.67 19.47
N ASP A 60 17.15 -0.29 19.46
CA ASP A 60 17.57 0.99 18.93
C ASP A 60 17.42 0.98 17.40
N CYS A 61 16.65 1.92 16.86
CA CYS A 61 16.46 2.05 15.40
C CYS A 61 17.72 2.57 14.67
N GLY A 62 18.80 2.86 15.38
CA GLY A 62 20.06 3.30 14.78
C GLY A 62 20.07 4.76 14.29
N ILE A 63 18.92 5.42 14.27
CA ILE A 63 18.75 6.80 13.83
C ILE A 63 17.91 7.57 14.84
N GLN A 64 18.43 8.69 15.32
CA GLN A 64 17.77 9.48 16.36
C GLN A 64 16.35 9.95 15.96
N LEU A 65 16.14 10.31 14.70
CA LEU A 65 14.83 10.71 14.19
C LEU A 65 13.81 9.57 14.30
N HIS A 66 14.23 8.34 13.97
CA HIS A 66 13.38 7.16 14.10
C HIS A 66 13.05 6.83 15.54
N ASN A 67 14.03 6.88 16.42
CA ASN A 67 13.83 6.67 17.85
C ASN A 67 12.88 7.71 18.47
N ASN A 68 13.03 8.98 18.08
CA ASN A 68 12.16 10.05 18.54
C ASN A 68 10.73 9.85 18.04
N PHE A 69 10.55 9.59 16.73
CA PHE A 69 9.24 9.30 16.15
C PHE A 69 8.57 8.13 16.86
N GLU A 70 9.31 7.02 17.03
CA GLU A 70 8.76 5.80 17.64
C GLU A 70 8.33 6.02 19.09
N SER A 71 9.14 6.71 19.88
CA SER A 71 8.81 7.04 21.26
C SER A 71 7.52 7.87 21.36
N GLU A 72 7.37 8.88 20.52
CA GLU A 72 6.16 9.72 20.49
C GLU A 72 4.96 8.96 19.91
N TYR A 73 5.17 8.14 18.88
CA TYR A 73 4.13 7.30 18.30
C TYR A 73 3.59 6.27 19.28
N PHE A 74 4.46 5.58 20.02
CA PHE A 74 4.05 4.64 21.07
C PHE A 74 3.34 5.34 22.23
N GLY A 75 3.82 6.50 22.64
CA GLY A 75 3.14 7.34 23.63
C GLY A 75 1.74 7.76 23.14
N PHE A 76 1.63 8.12 21.86
CA PHE A 76 0.35 8.44 21.25
C PHE A 76 -0.58 7.22 21.24
N ILE A 77 -0.15 6.04 20.80
CA ILE A 77 -0.96 4.81 20.74
C ILE A 77 -1.51 4.40 22.13
N GLN A 78 -0.83 4.75 23.20
CA GLN A 78 -1.23 4.44 24.58
C GLN A 78 -2.21 5.46 25.19
N GLY A 79 -2.46 6.58 24.52
CA GLY A 79 -3.31 7.64 25.04
C GLY A 79 -4.81 7.33 25.02
N GLY A 80 -5.60 8.30 25.44
CA GLY A 80 -7.05 8.32 25.27
C GLY A 80 -7.43 9.18 24.09
N TYR A 81 -8.38 8.72 23.28
CA TYR A 81 -8.79 9.39 22.04
C TYR A 81 -10.28 9.40 21.83
N THR A 82 -10.73 10.44 21.17
CA THR A 82 -11.89 10.34 20.26
C THR A 82 -11.40 9.87 18.89
N TYR A 83 -12.25 9.19 18.14
CA TYR A 83 -11.87 8.75 16.81
C TYR A 83 -12.99 8.99 15.80
N THR A 84 -12.59 9.20 14.55
CA THR A 84 -13.47 9.21 13.39
C THR A 84 -12.96 8.23 12.34
N ILE A 85 -13.90 7.61 11.62
CA ILE A 85 -13.58 6.78 10.46
C ILE A 85 -14.34 7.36 9.27
N GLU A 86 -13.62 7.82 8.29
CA GLU A 86 -14.16 8.37 7.05
C GLU A 86 -13.82 7.46 5.86
N GLU A 87 -14.70 7.39 4.87
CA GLU A 87 -14.39 6.71 3.61
C GLU A 87 -13.82 7.72 2.63
N ASP A 88 -12.66 7.42 2.10
CA ASP A 88 -12.01 8.15 1.02
C ASP A 88 -12.05 7.31 -0.27
N ASN A 89 -11.87 7.94 -1.43
CA ASN A 89 -11.88 7.26 -2.74
C ASN A 89 -10.87 6.09 -2.83
N ASP A 90 -9.83 6.14 -2.01
CA ASP A 90 -8.73 5.17 -2.00
C ASP A 90 -8.76 4.21 -0.78
N GLY A 91 -9.75 4.31 0.11
CA GLY A 91 -9.84 3.48 1.31
C GLY A 91 -10.55 4.14 2.48
N ARG A 92 -10.17 3.75 3.70
CA ARG A 92 -10.69 4.35 4.93
C ARG A 92 -9.61 5.15 5.62
N VAL A 93 -10.02 6.27 6.20
CA VAL A 93 -9.16 7.14 7.01
C VAL A 93 -9.65 7.06 8.45
N LEU A 94 -8.80 6.54 9.33
CA LEU A 94 -9.01 6.58 10.78
C LEU A 94 -8.24 7.78 11.33
N SER A 95 -8.94 8.69 11.99
CA SER A 95 -8.32 9.81 12.71
C SER A 95 -8.53 9.64 14.21
N PHE A 96 -7.46 9.75 14.96
CA PHE A 96 -7.47 9.84 16.42
C PHE A 96 -7.21 11.28 16.82
N GLU A 97 -7.93 11.76 17.81
CA GLU A 97 -7.78 13.10 18.38
C GLU A 97 -7.64 13.01 19.90
N THR A 98 -6.62 13.68 20.44
CA THR A 98 -6.45 13.83 21.89
C THR A 98 -7.23 15.06 22.39
N PRO A 99 -7.57 15.14 23.68
CA PRO A 99 -8.24 16.30 24.25
C PRO A 99 -7.45 17.62 24.14
N LEU A 100 -6.15 17.57 23.91
CA LEU A 100 -5.24 18.73 23.89
C LEU A 100 -4.69 19.03 22.47
N PHE A 101 -5.47 18.74 21.43
CA PHE A 101 -5.14 19.05 20.02
C PHE A 101 -4.10 18.16 19.34
N GLY A 102 -3.66 17.09 19.96
CA GLY A 102 -2.89 16.04 19.27
C GLY A 102 -3.78 15.25 18.32
N PHE A 103 -3.24 14.87 17.17
CA PHE A 103 -3.96 14.02 16.22
C PHE A 103 -3.03 13.05 15.51
N ALA A 104 -3.57 11.90 15.13
CA ALA A 104 -2.92 10.98 14.21
C ALA A 104 -3.92 10.48 13.17
N THR A 105 -3.51 10.46 11.92
CA THR A 105 -4.33 9.98 10.81
C THR A 105 -3.68 8.75 10.22
N PHE A 106 -4.46 7.67 10.12
CA PHE A 106 -4.06 6.40 9.52
C PHE A 106 -4.91 6.16 8.30
N LYS A 107 -4.28 5.87 7.19
CA LYS A 107 -4.98 5.53 5.95
C LYS A 107 -4.91 4.02 5.72
N SER A 108 -6.07 3.37 5.62
CA SER A 108 -6.12 1.98 5.17
C SER A 108 -6.20 1.97 3.66
N TYR A 109 -5.24 1.31 3.05
CA TYR A 109 -5.38 0.93 1.66
C TYR A 109 -6.01 -0.46 1.63
N PRO A 110 -7.06 -0.69 0.83
CA PRO A 110 -7.54 -2.05 0.66
C PRO A 110 -6.37 -2.90 0.17
N LEU A 111 -6.12 -4.02 0.85
CA LEU A 111 -5.14 -5.04 0.41
C LEU A 111 -5.53 -5.69 -0.92
N SER A 112 -6.66 -5.30 -1.51
CA SER A 112 -6.95 -5.64 -2.89
C SER A 112 -5.96 -4.90 -3.78
N THR A 113 -5.30 -5.63 -4.63
CA THR A 113 -4.75 -5.08 -5.87
C THR A 113 -5.78 -4.09 -6.39
N THR A 114 -5.48 -2.81 -6.30
CA THR A 114 -6.38 -1.70 -6.57
C THR A 114 -7.22 -1.99 -7.81
N ASP A 115 -8.44 -1.47 -7.88
CA ASP A 115 -9.29 -1.55 -9.08
C ASP A 115 -8.54 -1.15 -10.36
N PHE A 116 -7.50 -0.32 -10.23
CA PHE A 116 -6.53 -0.06 -11.28
C PHE A 116 -5.90 -1.35 -11.80
N GLN A 117 -5.42 -2.27 -10.95
CA GLN A 117 -4.79 -3.52 -11.40
C GLN A 117 -5.80 -4.48 -12.04
N ARG A 118 -7.06 -4.49 -11.58
CA ARG A 118 -8.10 -5.38 -12.13
C ARG A 118 -8.74 -4.83 -13.40
N ASN A 119 -9.03 -3.55 -13.46
CA ASN A 119 -9.87 -2.95 -14.48
C ASN A 119 -9.13 -2.02 -15.45
N ALA A 120 -7.91 -1.57 -15.10
CA ALA A 120 -7.16 -0.63 -15.93
C ALA A 120 -6.84 -1.11 -17.35
N PHE A 121 -6.75 -2.42 -17.55
CA PHE A 121 -6.38 -3.02 -18.83
C PHE A 121 -7.19 -4.28 -19.14
N GLN A 122 -7.68 -4.37 -20.36
CA GLN A 122 -8.26 -5.58 -20.92
C GLN A 122 -7.30 -6.20 -21.92
N LEU A 123 -7.14 -7.54 -21.85
CA LEU A 123 -6.33 -8.31 -22.78
C LEU A 123 -7.23 -9.15 -23.68
N TYR A 124 -7.04 -9.08 -25.00
CA TYR A 124 -7.77 -9.91 -25.96
C TYR A 124 -6.97 -10.11 -27.26
N PRO A 125 -7.21 -11.24 -27.96
CA PRO A 125 -7.86 -12.42 -27.45
C PRO A 125 -7.04 -13.08 -26.32
N ASN A 126 -7.69 -13.75 -25.38
CA ASN A 126 -7.03 -14.57 -24.37
C ASN A 126 -7.83 -15.85 -24.20
N PRO A 127 -7.38 -17.00 -24.69
CA PRO A 127 -6.05 -17.27 -25.30
C PRO A 127 -5.75 -16.58 -26.62
N THR A 128 -4.46 -16.36 -26.90
CA THR A 128 -3.97 -15.73 -28.14
C THR A 128 -3.00 -16.64 -28.90
N LYS A 129 -2.93 -16.47 -30.24
CA LYS A 129 -1.94 -17.14 -31.08
C LYS A 129 -0.76 -16.22 -31.41
N ASP A 130 -1.00 -15.12 -32.10
CA ASP A 130 0.07 -14.30 -32.66
C ASP A 130 0.06 -12.87 -32.13
N ILE A 131 -1.10 -12.28 -31.95
CA ILE A 131 -1.24 -10.87 -31.53
C ILE A 131 -2.09 -10.80 -30.28
N LEU A 132 -1.59 -10.07 -29.29
CA LEU A 132 -2.31 -9.75 -28.06
C LEU A 132 -2.57 -8.25 -28.01
N PHE A 133 -3.83 -7.88 -27.83
CA PHE A 133 -4.24 -6.49 -27.65
C PHE A 133 -4.32 -6.16 -26.16
N LEU A 134 -3.82 -4.98 -25.82
CA LEU A 134 -3.89 -4.38 -24.51
C LEU A 134 -4.73 -3.12 -24.60
N ASN A 135 -5.98 -3.17 -24.11
CA ASN A 135 -6.87 -2.02 -24.12
C ASN A 135 -6.90 -1.36 -22.75
N PRO A 136 -6.32 -0.15 -22.58
CA PRO A 136 -6.43 0.60 -21.34
C PRO A 136 -7.86 1.14 -21.20
N THR A 137 -8.41 1.09 -19.98
CA THR A 137 -9.73 1.65 -19.67
C THR A 137 -9.73 3.17 -19.74
N ASN A 138 -8.60 3.79 -19.39
CA ASN A 138 -8.37 5.22 -19.57
C ASN A 138 -7.28 5.43 -20.63
N PRO A 139 -7.42 6.43 -21.52
CA PRO A 139 -6.41 6.75 -22.50
C PRO A 139 -5.06 7.00 -21.82
N THR A 140 -4.05 6.23 -22.21
CA THR A 140 -2.66 6.40 -21.75
C THR A 140 -1.76 6.47 -22.98
N GLU A 141 -0.84 7.42 -22.99
CA GLU A 141 0.01 7.67 -24.16
C GLU A 141 1.18 6.68 -24.24
N ASN A 142 1.79 6.34 -23.11
CA ASN A 142 2.97 5.48 -23.07
C ASN A 142 2.83 4.38 -22.02
N LEU A 143 3.09 3.15 -22.43
CA LEU A 143 3.06 1.97 -21.56
C LEU A 143 4.40 1.24 -21.65
N LYS A 144 4.98 0.93 -20.49
CA LYS A 144 6.09 -0.01 -20.37
C LYS A 144 5.54 -1.39 -20.05
N VAL A 145 5.75 -2.36 -20.94
CA VAL A 145 5.22 -3.71 -20.77
C VAL A 145 6.36 -4.71 -20.72
N LYS A 146 6.39 -5.51 -19.66
CA LYS A 146 7.35 -6.60 -19.49
C LYS A 146 6.61 -7.94 -19.52
N ILE A 147 7.10 -8.89 -20.30
CA ILE A 147 6.53 -10.24 -20.40
C ILE A 147 7.42 -11.22 -19.65
N PHE A 148 6.82 -11.98 -18.74
CA PHE A 148 7.48 -13.01 -17.94
C PHE A 148 6.86 -14.39 -18.21
N ASN A 149 7.68 -15.44 -18.13
CA ASN A 149 7.18 -16.81 -18.09
C ASN A 149 6.79 -17.23 -16.65
N LEU A 150 6.34 -18.49 -16.49
CA LEU A 150 5.94 -19.04 -15.19
C LEU A 150 7.07 -19.08 -14.15
N GLU A 151 8.32 -19.20 -14.59
CA GLU A 151 9.50 -19.20 -13.70
C GLU A 151 9.94 -17.78 -13.30
N GLY A 152 9.20 -16.74 -13.72
CA GLY A 152 9.54 -15.34 -13.46
C GLY A 152 10.69 -14.79 -14.32
N ARG A 153 11.09 -15.51 -15.37
CA ARG A 153 12.13 -15.05 -16.29
C ARG A 153 11.54 -13.99 -17.22
N LEU A 154 12.20 -12.83 -17.30
CA LEU A 154 11.85 -11.78 -18.25
C LEU A 154 12.18 -12.25 -19.69
N LEU A 155 11.18 -12.25 -20.56
CA LEU A 155 11.31 -12.63 -21.97
C LEU A 155 11.35 -11.43 -22.88
N ARG A 156 10.56 -10.39 -22.59
CA ARG A 156 10.48 -9.16 -23.41
C ARG A 156 10.27 -7.94 -22.55
N ASN A 157 10.77 -6.81 -23.04
CA ASN A 157 10.55 -5.48 -22.49
C ASN A 157 10.18 -4.57 -23.67
N LEU A 158 8.98 -4.02 -23.64
CA LEU A 158 8.37 -3.26 -24.73
C LEU A 158 7.94 -1.88 -24.21
N ASN A 159 8.16 -0.85 -25.03
CA ASN A 159 7.54 0.45 -24.85
C ASN A 159 6.46 0.60 -25.91
N LEU A 160 5.22 0.73 -25.50
CA LEU A 160 4.07 0.91 -26.39
C LEU A 160 3.70 2.39 -26.40
N GLU A 161 4.11 3.09 -27.44
CA GLU A 161 3.76 4.50 -27.69
C GLU A 161 2.56 4.53 -28.63
N ASN A 162 1.41 4.94 -28.13
CA ASN A 162 0.14 4.97 -28.91
C ASN A 162 -0.24 3.63 -29.57
N GLN A 163 0.33 2.52 -29.12
CA GLN A 163 0.04 1.18 -29.61
C GLN A 163 -0.64 0.36 -28.53
N THR A 164 -1.63 -0.41 -28.94
CA THR A 164 -2.39 -1.31 -28.07
C THR A 164 -2.18 -2.78 -28.40
N SER A 165 -1.28 -3.11 -29.32
CA SER A 165 -1.05 -4.49 -29.78
C SER A 165 0.40 -4.91 -29.62
N MET A 166 0.59 -6.19 -29.30
CA MET A 166 1.88 -6.83 -29.12
C MET A 166 1.92 -8.11 -29.94
N ASP A 167 2.98 -8.28 -30.75
CA ASP A 167 3.27 -9.55 -31.40
C ASP A 167 3.86 -10.53 -30.39
N VAL A 168 3.19 -11.66 -30.16
CA VAL A 168 3.58 -12.75 -29.27
C VAL A 168 3.78 -14.06 -30.01
N SER A 169 3.83 -14.03 -31.36
CA SER A 169 3.97 -15.22 -32.22
C SER A 169 5.20 -16.08 -31.91
N ASN A 170 6.30 -15.43 -31.49
CA ASN A 170 7.55 -16.10 -31.17
C ASN A 170 7.60 -16.70 -29.74
N LEU A 171 6.52 -16.62 -28.98
CA LEU A 171 6.43 -17.27 -27.67
C LEU A 171 5.90 -18.70 -27.86
N GLU A 172 6.44 -19.63 -27.08
CA GLU A 172 5.93 -20.99 -27.03
C GLU A 172 4.54 -21.04 -26.39
N SER A 173 3.75 -22.10 -26.67
CA SER A 173 2.46 -22.28 -26.01
C SER A 173 2.63 -22.39 -24.48
N GLY A 174 1.87 -21.60 -23.73
CA GLY A 174 2.04 -21.56 -22.29
C GLY A 174 1.32 -20.39 -21.61
N ILE A 175 1.56 -20.25 -20.31
CA ILE A 175 1.03 -19.17 -19.47
C ILE A 175 2.13 -18.12 -19.27
N TYR A 176 1.74 -16.85 -19.42
CA TYR A 176 2.63 -15.71 -19.31
C TYR A 176 2.01 -14.61 -18.44
N PHE A 177 2.87 -13.79 -17.86
CA PHE A 177 2.49 -12.63 -17.09
C PHE A 177 3.00 -11.35 -17.76
N LEU A 178 2.11 -10.37 -17.87
CA LEU A 178 2.41 -9.01 -18.29
C LEU A 178 2.51 -8.11 -17.07
N ASN A 179 3.64 -7.46 -16.89
CA ASN A 179 3.77 -6.35 -15.96
C ASN A 179 3.69 -5.05 -16.79
N ILE A 180 2.65 -4.27 -16.55
CA ILE A 180 2.32 -3.05 -17.28
C ILE A 180 2.54 -1.87 -16.33
N GLU A 181 3.34 -0.91 -16.76
CA GLU A 181 3.64 0.31 -16.00
C GLU A 181 3.22 1.53 -16.85
N VAL A 182 2.42 2.41 -16.28
CA VAL A 182 2.02 3.69 -16.88
C VAL A 182 2.93 4.83 -16.41
N GLU A 183 2.91 5.97 -17.11
CA GLU A 183 3.80 7.11 -16.84
C GLU A 183 3.72 7.65 -15.41
N ASN A 184 2.57 7.58 -14.76
CA ASN A 184 2.39 8.01 -13.37
C ASN A 184 2.94 7.02 -12.32
N GLY A 185 3.64 5.96 -12.76
CA GLY A 185 4.24 4.95 -11.90
C GLY A 185 3.31 3.83 -11.44
N ASN A 186 2.01 3.89 -11.77
CA ASN A 186 1.08 2.82 -11.45
C ASN A 186 1.40 1.55 -12.25
N LYS A 187 1.24 0.38 -11.62
CA LYS A 187 1.57 -0.92 -12.20
C LYS A 187 0.37 -1.86 -12.17
N ALA A 188 0.23 -2.65 -13.23
CA ALA A 188 -0.75 -3.72 -13.29
C ALA A 188 -0.10 -5.03 -13.77
N VAL A 189 -0.56 -6.15 -13.21
CA VAL A 189 -0.13 -7.48 -13.65
C VAL A 189 -1.33 -8.20 -14.27
N LYS A 190 -1.16 -8.72 -15.48
CA LYS A 190 -2.17 -9.49 -16.21
C LYS A 190 -1.60 -10.84 -16.66
N LYS A 191 -2.45 -11.85 -16.64
CA LYS A 191 -2.12 -13.18 -17.15
C LYS A 191 -2.73 -13.37 -18.54
N PHE A 192 -1.97 -13.97 -19.47
CA PHE A 192 -2.51 -14.46 -20.72
C PHE A 192 -2.02 -15.87 -21.05
N ILE A 193 -2.74 -16.53 -21.95
CA ILE A 193 -2.44 -17.89 -22.43
C ILE A 193 -2.07 -17.78 -23.91
N LYS A 194 -0.89 -18.28 -24.26
CA LYS A 194 -0.41 -18.45 -25.64
C LYS A 194 -0.76 -19.85 -26.14
N GLN A 195 -1.33 -19.93 -27.30
CA GLN A 195 -1.62 -21.18 -28.05
C GLN A 195 -0.69 -21.37 -29.24
#